data_b981b49ec173c815b8a5d5af4651f40f
#
_entry.id   b981b49ec173c815b8a5d5af4651f40f
#
_cell.length_a   1.000
_cell.length_b   1.000
_cell.length_c   1.000
_cell.angle_alpha   90.00
_cell.angle_beta   90.00
_cell.angle_gamma   90.00
#
_symmetry.space_group_name_H-M   'P 1'
#
loop_
_entity.id
_entity.type
_entity.pdbx_description
1 polymer ?
#
loop_
_entity_poly.entity_id
_entity_poly.type
_entity_poly.pdbx_seq_one_letter_code
_entity_poly.pdbx_strand_id
1 'polypeptide(L)'
;QLYATTGVTKEEIEKIAENLSLTPSDKETAELWSGEPQEEATGGTDEVYKVDDYTIQQIGDTIRSDFYDDDDKYSRVTVKLDSVSVQDNFDGLPAVDDIGNPVDYSQYLNADGTVKDDVRTWYSRGDGVNTLDEKVKEETVPQRVLVMHLSYTNESSITQEICVCPNLLQKNGDRLDYGAVACEPTDETMYCNGTLDDLKYGEFFLFTTDRDHSKNNITNVAPGETVEATVAFLMDADELQDLYADILGYGQKTIVSLGDLQ
;
A
#
# COMPACT_ATOMS: atom_id res chain seq x y z
N GLN A 1 -2.85 -21.12 14.83
CA GLN A 1 -1.89 -19.99 14.94
C GLN A 1 -2.56 -18.87 15.74
N LEU A 2 -1.85 -18.31 16.73
CA LEU A 2 -2.30 -17.14 17.46
C LEU A 2 -1.57 -15.93 16.87
N TYR A 3 -2.32 -15.01 16.32
CA TYR A 3 -1.81 -13.74 15.83
C TYR A 3 -2.03 -12.66 16.89
N ALA A 4 -1.01 -11.87 17.16
CA ALA A 4 -1.14 -10.69 18.00
C ALA A 4 -1.06 -9.43 17.14
N THR A 5 -1.98 -8.52 17.39
CA THR A 5 -1.93 -7.17 16.82
C THR A 5 -1.01 -6.28 17.64
N THR A 6 -0.55 -5.18 17.05
CA THR A 6 0.26 -4.15 17.73
C THR A 6 -0.33 -3.77 19.09
N GLY A 7 0.48 -3.83 20.14
CA GLY A 7 0.08 -3.49 21.51
C GLY A 7 -0.13 -4.68 22.44
N VAL A 8 -0.08 -5.92 21.94
CA VAL A 8 -0.14 -7.13 22.77
C VAL A 8 1.28 -7.59 23.11
N THR A 9 1.58 -7.72 24.39
CA THR A 9 2.91 -8.16 24.85
C THR A 9 3.07 -9.66 24.70
N LYS A 10 4.32 -10.12 24.59
CA LYS A 10 4.65 -11.55 24.57
C LYS A 10 4.07 -12.31 25.79
N GLU A 11 4.12 -11.68 26.97
CA GLU A 11 3.58 -12.26 28.21
C GLU A 11 2.06 -12.44 28.17
N GLU A 12 1.33 -11.55 27.51
CA GLU A 12 -0.11 -11.68 27.32
C GLU A 12 -0.45 -12.82 26.36
N ILE A 13 0.33 -12.99 25.30
CA ILE A 13 0.18 -14.11 24.36
C ILE A 13 0.46 -15.43 25.05
N GLU A 14 1.53 -15.51 25.85
CA GLU A 14 1.87 -16.70 26.62
C GLU A 14 0.75 -17.06 27.60
N LYS A 15 0.18 -16.10 28.31
CA LYS A 15 -0.97 -16.32 29.20
C LYS A 15 -2.22 -16.81 28.45
N ILE A 16 -2.48 -16.31 27.26
CA ILE A 16 -3.57 -16.79 26.44
C ILE A 16 -3.32 -18.24 26.03
N ALA A 17 -2.11 -18.55 25.56
CA ALA A 17 -1.73 -19.90 25.16
C ALA A 17 -1.79 -20.92 26.31
N GLU A 18 -1.34 -20.54 27.50
CA GLU A 18 -1.40 -21.38 28.70
C GLU A 18 -2.82 -21.68 29.18
N ASN A 19 -3.77 -20.79 28.89
CA ASN A 19 -5.18 -20.94 29.26
C ASN A 19 -6.06 -21.50 28.13
N LEU A 20 -5.49 -21.78 26.94
CA LEU A 20 -6.19 -22.48 25.88
C LEU A 20 -6.34 -23.95 26.22
N SER A 21 -7.58 -24.39 26.48
CA SER A 21 -7.89 -25.83 26.56
C SER A 21 -8.49 -26.28 25.24
N LEU A 22 -7.81 -27.16 24.53
CA LEU A 22 -8.37 -27.85 23.39
C LEU A 22 -9.14 -29.07 23.89
N THR A 23 -10.45 -29.03 23.77
CA THR A 23 -11.27 -30.21 24.03
C THR A 23 -11.40 -31.00 22.74
N PRO A 24 -10.96 -32.28 22.70
CA PRO A 24 -11.22 -33.11 21.54
C PRO A 24 -12.72 -33.16 21.29
N SER A 25 -13.12 -32.75 20.11
CA SER A 25 -14.50 -32.90 19.64
C SER A 25 -14.57 -34.12 18.73
N ASP A 26 -15.59 -34.99 18.91
CA ASP A 26 -15.82 -36.02 17.92
C ASP A 26 -16.51 -35.43 16.69
N LYS A 27 -16.40 -36.15 15.57
CA LYS A 27 -16.92 -35.69 14.29
C LYS A 27 -18.44 -35.49 14.26
N GLU A 28 -19.16 -36.03 15.24
CA GLU A 28 -20.62 -35.99 15.28
C GLU A 28 -21.13 -34.78 16.08
N THR A 29 -20.34 -34.28 17.02
CA THR A 29 -20.72 -33.17 17.91
C THR A 29 -20.10 -31.83 17.54
N ALA A 30 -19.01 -31.83 16.75
CA ALA A 30 -18.54 -30.61 16.16
C ALA A 30 -19.54 -30.19 15.08
N GLU A 31 -20.01 -28.93 15.13
CA GLU A 31 -20.39 -28.27 13.88
C GLU A 31 -19.12 -28.15 13.05
N LEU A 32 -18.67 -29.30 12.58
CA LEU A 32 -17.57 -29.32 11.64
C LEU A 32 -18.05 -28.58 10.42
N TRP A 33 -17.30 -27.59 10.07
CA TRP A 33 -17.14 -27.21 8.68
C TRP A 33 -17.31 -28.46 7.83
N SER A 34 -18.35 -28.55 7.04
CA SER A 34 -18.91 -29.79 6.49
C SER A 34 -17.95 -30.64 5.69
N GLY A 35 -16.70 -30.23 5.55
CA GLY A 35 -15.68 -30.91 4.75
C GLY A 35 -16.02 -31.00 3.25
N GLU A 36 -17.21 -30.53 2.87
CA GLU A 36 -17.35 -30.13 1.49
C GLU A 36 -16.39 -28.95 1.33
N PRO A 37 -15.42 -29.02 0.37
CA PRO A 37 -14.74 -27.83 -0.05
C PRO A 37 -15.88 -26.83 -0.23
N GLN A 38 -15.93 -25.77 0.57
CA GLN A 38 -16.65 -24.60 0.08
C GLN A 38 -16.12 -24.51 -1.33
N GLU A 39 -17.01 -24.65 -2.32
CA GLU A 39 -16.65 -24.25 -3.67
C GLU A 39 -15.84 -23.03 -3.43
N GLU A 40 -14.51 -23.15 -3.66
CA GLU A 40 -13.58 -22.05 -3.39
C GLU A 40 -14.41 -20.89 -3.78
N ALA A 41 -14.79 -20.05 -2.78
CA ALA A 41 -15.63 -18.96 -3.11
C ALA A 41 -14.86 -18.42 -4.27
N THR A 42 -15.39 -18.55 -5.48
CA THR A 42 -14.76 -18.05 -6.66
C THR A 42 -14.74 -16.57 -6.38
N GLY A 43 -13.92 -16.35 -5.36
CA GLY A 43 -13.63 -15.15 -4.67
C GLY A 43 -13.07 -14.34 -5.76
N GLY A 44 -13.75 -13.32 -6.07
CA GLY A 44 -13.69 -12.49 -7.20
C GLY A 44 -12.76 -13.05 -8.27
N THR A 45 -13.19 -13.28 -9.45
CA THR A 45 -12.28 -13.44 -10.57
C THR A 45 -11.07 -12.58 -10.22
N ASP A 46 -9.87 -13.18 -10.08
CA ASP A 46 -8.65 -12.41 -10.01
C ASP A 46 -8.70 -11.49 -11.22
N GLU A 47 -9.23 -10.31 -11.04
CA GLU A 47 -9.33 -9.33 -12.11
C GLU A 47 -7.88 -8.98 -12.45
N VAL A 48 -7.39 -9.62 -13.48
CA VAL A 48 -6.08 -9.32 -14.02
C VAL A 48 -6.20 -7.92 -14.62
N TYR A 49 -5.68 -6.94 -13.92
CA TYR A 49 -5.62 -5.58 -14.44
C TYR A 49 -4.60 -5.55 -15.58
N LYS A 50 -5.04 -5.17 -16.77
CA LYS A 50 -4.16 -5.04 -17.93
C LYS A 50 -3.87 -3.59 -18.22
N VAL A 51 -2.65 -3.31 -18.63
CA VAL A 51 -2.23 -1.95 -19.02
C VAL A 51 -3.19 -1.33 -20.03
N ASP A 52 -3.65 -2.12 -21.01
CA ASP A 52 -4.55 -1.67 -22.09
C ASP A 52 -5.98 -1.31 -21.60
N ASP A 53 -6.35 -1.71 -20.38
CA ASP A 53 -7.64 -1.37 -19.78
C ASP A 53 -7.65 0.02 -19.14
N TYR A 54 -6.48 0.68 -19.06
CA TYR A 54 -6.31 1.97 -18.41
C TYR A 54 -5.99 3.09 -19.39
N THR A 55 -6.47 4.28 -19.07
CA THR A 55 -6.00 5.53 -19.66
C THR A 55 -4.74 5.97 -18.92
N ILE A 56 -3.61 6.01 -19.62
CA ILE A 56 -2.33 6.39 -19.02
C ILE A 56 -2.10 7.88 -19.25
N GLN A 57 -1.94 8.61 -18.17
CA GLN A 57 -1.59 10.03 -18.13
C GLN A 57 -0.11 10.21 -17.78
N GLN A 58 0.40 11.42 -17.96
CA GLN A 58 1.76 11.81 -17.63
C GLN A 58 1.79 12.68 -16.35
N ILE A 59 2.95 12.76 -15.72
CA ILE A 59 3.18 13.70 -14.62
C ILE A 59 2.87 15.13 -15.13
N GLY A 60 2.07 15.86 -14.38
CA GLY A 60 1.61 17.21 -14.73
C GLY A 60 0.26 17.26 -15.43
N ASP A 61 -0.28 16.14 -15.89
CA ASP A 61 -1.64 16.10 -16.45
C ASP A 61 -2.71 16.23 -15.35
N THR A 62 -3.79 16.92 -15.68
CA THR A 62 -4.95 17.00 -14.79
C THR A 62 -5.88 15.83 -15.06
N ILE A 63 -6.16 15.06 -14.01
CA ILE A 63 -6.99 13.86 -14.07
C ILE A 63 -8.35 14.16 -13.44
N ARG A 64 -9.40 13.65 -14.06
CA ARG A 64 -10.76 13.64 -13.54
C ARG A 64 -11.16 12.23 -13.19
N SER A 65 -11.92 12.09 -12.12
CA SER A 65 -12.55 10.81 -11.78
C SER A 65 -13.41 10.31 -12.94
N ASP A 66 -13.47 8.99 -13.16
CA ASP A 66 -14.40 8.36 -14.11
C ASP A 66 -15.88 8.62 -13.73
N PHE A 67 -16.13 9.00 -12.48
CA PHE A 67 -17.43 9.44 -11.98
C PHE A 67 -17.63 10.95 -12.08
N TYR A 68 -16.71 11.67 -12.72
CA TYR A 68 -16.84 13.10 -12.91
C TYR A 68 -17.99 13.41 -13.86
N ASP A 69 -18.96 14.18 -13.37
CA ASP A 69 -20.10 14.66 -14.14
C ASP A 69 -20.17 16.19 -14.03
N ASP A 70 -20.22 16.88 -15.15
CA ASP A 70 -20.32 18.34 -15.19
C ASP A 70 -21.58 18.86 -14.50
N ASP A 71 -22.66 18.07 -14.51
CA ASP A 71 -23.90 18.37 -13.81
C ASP A 71 -23.90 17.93 -12.33
N ASP A 72 -22.98 17.06 -11.94
CA ASP A 72 -22.83 16.58 -10.56
C ASP A 72 -22.00 17.55 -9.73
N LYS A 73 -22.67 18.23 -8.82
CA LYS A 73 -22.02 19.14 -7.88
C LYS A 73 -21.22 18.44 -6.79
N TYR A 74 -21.31 17.11 -6.65
CA TYR A 74 -20.71 16.35 -5.57
C TYR A 74 -19.39 15.65 -5.93
N SER A 75 -19.16 15.35 -7.20
CA SER A 75 -18.00 14.56 -7.64
C SER A 75 -16.99 15.31 -8.53
N ARG A 76 -17.07 16.64 -8.58
CA ARG A 76 -16.20 17.46 -9.42
C ARG A 76 -14.88 17.80 -8.75
N VAL A 77 -14.06 16.77 -8.53
CA VAL A 77 -12.69 16.92 -8.04
C VAL A 77 -11.72 16.52 -9.14
N THR A 78 -10.73 17.36 -9.38
CA THR A 78 -9.60 17.03 -10.26
C THR A 78 -8.35 16.85 -9.44
N VAL A 79 -7.48 15.95 -9.88
CA VAL A 79 -6.20 15.69 -9.25
C VAL A 79 -5.08 15.78 -10.28
N LYS A 80 -3.92 16.17 -9.81
CA LYS A 80 -2.71 16.27 -10.61
C LYS A 80 -1.54 15.73 -9.80
N LEU A 81 -0.74 14.87 -10.39
CA LEU A 81 0.58 14.53 -9.89
C LEU A 81 1.57 15.59 -10.40
N ASP A 82 1.95 16.51 -9.54
CA ASP A 82 2.77 17.65 -9.91
C ASP A 82 4.23 17.27 -10.17
N SER A 83 4.76 16.40 -9.33
CA SER A 83 6.13 15.89 -9.47
C SER A 83 6.35 14.58 -8.72
N VAL A 84 7.37 13.86 -9.16
CA VAL A 84 7.89 12.66 -8.51
C VAL A 84 9.40 12.78 -8.38
N SER A 85 9.95 12.31 -7.28
CA SER A 85 11.39 12.22 -7.06
C SER A 85 11.75 10.97 -6.27
N VAL A 86 12.98 10.50 -6.44
CA VAL A 86 13.57 9.41 -5.67
C VAL A 86 14.79 9.94 -4.93
N GLN A 87 14.91 9.61 -3.66
CA GLN A 87 16.00 10.10 -2.81
C GLN A 87 16.49 9.01 -1.84
N ASP A 88 17.70 9.21 -1.31
CA ASP A 88 18.38 8.26 -0.42
C ASP A 88 18.07 8.53 1.06
N ASN A 89 17.25 9.53 1.37
CA ASN A 89 16.95 9.97 2.73
C ASN A 89 15.55 10.58 2.80
N PHE A 90 15.18 11.11 3.94
CA PHE A 90 13.89 11.77 4.17
C PHE A 90 14.02 13.31 4.17
N ASP A 91 15.04 13.87 3.54
CA ASP A 91 15.26 15.31 3.50
C ASP A 91 14.11 16.03 2.80
N GLY A 92 13.64 17.11 3.42
CA GLY A 92 12.55 17.90 2.88
C GLY A 92 11.14 17.36 3.19
N LEU A 93 11.02 16.17 3.79
CA LEU A 93 9.73 15.68 4.27
C LEU A 93 9.37 16.34 5.62
N PRO A 94 8.07 16.56 5.86
CA PRO A 94 7.60 17.12 7.12
C PRO A 94 7.98 16.25 8.33
N ALA A 95 8.17 16.92 9.48
CA ALA A 95 8.48 16.24 10.74
C ALA A 95 7.23 15.71 11.48
N VAL A 96 6.07 15.83 10.86
CA VAL A 96 4.79 15.36 11.41
C VAL A 96 4.00 14.64 10.33
N ASP A 97 3.22 13.64 10.75
CA ASP A 97 2.31 12.91 9.88
C ASP A 97 1.01 13.69 9.59
N ASP A 98 0.09 13.08 8.85
CA ASP A 98 -1.21 13.63 8.45
C ASP A 98 -2.15 13.93 9.62
N ILE A 99 -1.92 13.36 10.79
CA ILE A 99 -2.67 13.62 12.02
C ILE A 99 -1.90 14.45 13.06
N GLY A 100 -0.72 14.97 12.68
CA GLY A 100 0.09 15.88 13.50
C GLY A 100 1.01 15.20 14.52
N ASN A 101 1.21 13.87 14.44
CA ASN A 101 2.19 13.20 15.27
C ASN A 101 3.61 13.41 14.75
N PRO A 102 4.61 13.55 15.62
CA PRO A 102 6.01 13.58 15.21
C PRO A 102 6.40 12.28 14.50
N VAL A 103 7.04 12.40 13.33
CA VAL A 103 7.62 11.27 12.61
C VAL A 103 9.08 11.14 12.98
N ASP A 104 9.46 9.95 13.48
CA ASP A 104 10.86 9.61 13.75
C ASP A 104 11.46 8.84 12.59
N TYR A 105 12.09 9.55 11.67
CA TYR A 105 12.78 8.97 10.52
C TYR A 105 14.07 8.24 10.91
N SER A 106 14.63 8.47 12.10
CA SER A 106 15.93 7.90 12.51
C SER A 106 15.94 6.38 12.54
N GLN A 107 14.79 5.76 12.78
CA GLN A 107 14.64 4.30 12.76
C GLN A 107 14.90 3.67 11.39
N TYR A 108 14.73 4.44 10.30
CA TYR A 108 14.90 4.00 8.91
C TYR A 108 16.27 4.38 8.34
N LEU A 109 17.09 5.14 9.07
CA LEU A 109 18.35 5.69 8.58
C LEU A 109 19.57 4.95 9.13
N ASN A 110 20.58 4.86 8.28
CA ASN A 110 21.94 4.52 8.64
C ASN A 110 22.62 5.70 9.38
N ALA A 111 23.80 5.46 9.94
CA ALA A 111 24.55 6.47 10.66
C ALA A 111 25.04 7.63 9.74
N ASP A 112 25.11 7.43 8.43
CA ASP A 112 25.48 8.43 7.44
C ASP A 112 24.28 9.23 6.91
N GLY A 113 23.06 8.92 7.38
CA GLY A 113 21.82 9.60 7.01
C GLY A 113 21.13 9.04 5.77
N THR A 114 21.64 7.97 5.18
CA THR A 114 20.95 7.27 4.09
C THR A 114 19.91 6.28 4.63
N VAL A 115 18.89 5.94 3.86
CA VAL A 115 17.94 4.89 4.25
C VAL A 115 18.62 3.54 4.33
N LYS A 116 18.15 2.71 5.25
CA LYS A 116 18.64 1.35 5.45
C LYS A 116 18.24 0.47 4.27
N ASP A 117 19.04 -0.57 4.05
CA ASP A 117 18.66 -1.66 3.17
C ASP A 117 17.53 -2.49 3.80
N ASP A 118 16.71 -3.09 2.95
CA ASP A 118 15.75 -4.11 3.36
C ASP A 118 16.37 -5.51 3.32
N VAL A 119 15.77 -6.43 4.06
CA VAL A 119 16.16 -7.85 4.07
C VAL A 119 14.96 -8.70 3.66
N ARG A 120 14.91 -9.04 2.38
CA ARG A 120 13.90 -9.95 1.85
C ARG A 120 14.22 -11.40 2.24
N THR A 121 13.20 -12.11 2.69
CA THR A 121 13.34 -13.51 3.06
C THR A 121 12.28 -14.34 2.35
N TRP A 122 12.68 -15.38 1.66
CA TRP A 122 11.79 -16.35 1.04
C TRP A 122 11.64 -17.58 1.90
N TYR A 123 10.42 -18.06 1.99
CA TYR A 123 10.06 -19.25 2.73
C TYR A 123 9.41 -20.28 1.80
N SER A 124 9.75 -21.55 2.00
CA SER A 124 8.96 -22.66 1.50
C SER A 124 7.85 -22.96 2.48
N ARG A 125 6.61 -23.06 1.98
CA ARG A 125 5.45 -23.31 2.84
C ARG A 125 5.50 -24.73 3.38
N GLY A 126 5.36 -24.86 4.69
CA GLY A 126 5.06 -26.11 5.35
C GLY A 126 3.58 -26.51 5.17
N ASP A 127 3.22 -27.71 5.62
CA ASP A 127 1.83 -28.18 5.61
C ASP A 127 0.98 -27.61 6.75
N GLY A 128 1.59 -26.80 7.62
CA GLY A 128 0.92 -26.17 8.76
C GLY A 128 0.53 -27.14 9.89
N VAL A 129 0.81 -28.45 9.74
CA VAL A 129 0.48 -29.49 10.71
C VAL A 129 1.72 -30.21 11.24
N ASN A 130 2.54 -30.75 10.33
CA ASN A 130 3.72 -31.54 10.66
C ASN A 130 5.02 -30.79 10.33
N THR A 131 4.97 -29.86 9.42
CA THR A 131 6.10 -29.06 8.95
C THR A 131 5.78 -27.58 9.08
N LEU A 132 6.77 -26.81 9.52
CA LEU A 132 6.73 -25.35 9.54
C LEU A 132 7.31 -24.81 8.23
N ASP A 133 7.02 -23.53 7.98
CA ASP A 133 7.66 -22.83 6.88
C ASP A 133 9.17 -22.78 7.08
N GLU A 134 9.91 -23.06 6.02
CA GLU A 134 11.37 -23.10 6.04
C GLU A 134 11.96 -21.93 5.26
N LYS A 135 12.86 -21.17 5.88
CA LYS A 135 13.60 -20.11 5.21
C LYS A 135 14.55 -20.71 4.18
N VAL A 136 14.34 -20.36 2.91
CA VAL A 136 15.12 -20.92 1.79
C VAL A 136 16.08 -19.93 1.16
N LYS A 137 15.80 -18.61 1.26
CA LYS A 137 16.66 -17.56 0.70
C LYS A 137 16.54 -16.29 1.54
N GLU A 138 17.62 -15.52 1.59
CA GLU A 138 17.65 -14.16 2.12
C GLU A 138 18.48 -13.28 1.18
N GLU A 139 18.04 -12.05 1.00
CA GLU A 139 18.69 -11.09 0.13
C GLU A 139 18.59 -9.69 0.73
N THR A 140 19.70 -8.96 0.74
CA THR A 140 19.72 -7.54 1.13
C THR A 140 19.52 -6.68 -0.10
N VAL A 141 18.54 -5.78 -0.07
CA VAL A 141 18.16 -4.91 -1.17
C VAL A 141 18.23 -3.46 -0.73
N PRO A 142 18.90 -2.58 -1.49
CA PRO A 142 18.90 -1.15 -1.20
C PRO A 142 17.49 -0.58 -1.24
N GLN A 143 17.17 0.31 -0.30
CA GLN A 143 15.91 1.05 -0.31
C GLN A 143 16.07 2.50 -0.79
N ARG A 144 14.98 3.08 -1.24
CA ARG A 144 14.84 4.46 -1.69
C ARG A 144 13.54 5.05 -1.18
N VAL A 145 13.49 6.36 -1.06
CA VAL A 145 12.28 7.11 -0.76
C VAL A 145 11.71 7.67 -2.06
N LEU A 146 10.55 7.16 -2.48
CA LEU A 146 9.77 7.72 -3.57
C LEU A 146 8.86 8.82 -3.00
N VAL A 147 9.01 10.05 -3.49
CA VAL A 147 8.21 11.20 -3.04
C VAL A 147 7.34 11.69 -4.19
N MET A 148 6.05 11.83 -3.95
CA MET A 148 5.06 12.37 -4.87
C MET A 148 4.45 13.65 -4.30
N HIS A 149 4.34 14.69 -5.13
CA HIS A 149 3.60 15.90 -4.83
C HIS A 149 2.33 15.93 -5.65
N LEU A 150 1.20 16.10 -4.99
CA LEU A 150 -0.13 16.02 -5.56
C LEU A 150 -0.90 17.31 -5.28
N SER A 151 -1.73 17.74 -6.23
CA SER A 151 -2.69 18.82 -6.01
C SER A 151 -4.10 18.36 -6.35
N TYR A 152 -5.04 18.65 -5.44
CA TYR A 152 -6.45 18.32 -5.54
C TYR A 152 -7.26 19.60 -5.62
N THR A 153 -8.05 19.76 -6.68
CA THR A 153 -8.88 20.96 -6.89
C THR A 153 -10.35 20.59 -6.85
N ASN A 154 -11.11 21.28 -5.99
CA ASN A 154 -12.55 21.15 -5.93
C ASN A 154 -13.20 22.08 -6.94
N GLU A 155 -13.65 21.56 -8.08
CA GLU A 155 -14.36 22.32 -9.12
C GLU A 155 -15.89 22.36 -8.88
N SER A 156 -16.37 21.78 -7.77
CA SER A 156 -17.80 21.78 -7.42
C SER A 156 -18.24 23.07 -6.74
N SER A 157 -19.54 23.22 -6.55
CA SER A 157 -20.14 24.37 -5.87
C SER A 157 -20.29 24.20 -4.35
N ILE A 158 -19.87 23.06 -3.81
CA ILE A 158 -19.95 22.73 -2.38
C ILE A 158 -18.58 22.29 -1.85
N THR A 159 -18.39 22.33 -0.55
CA THR A 159 -17.20 21.74 0.08
C THR A 159 -17.20 20.23 -0.15
N GLN A 160 -16.07 19.71 -0.61
CA GLN A 160 -15.84 18.28 -0.81
C GLN A 160 -14.91 17.74 0.28
N GLU A 161 -15.22 16.55 0.75
CA GLU A 161 -14.30 15.74 1.54
C GLU A 161 -13.45 14.93 0.56
N ILE A 162 -12.14 15.14 0.57
CA ILE A 162 -11.20 14.49 -0.34
C ILE A 162 -10.32 13.56 0.47
N CYS A 163 -10.24 12.31 0.04
CA CYS A 163 -9.32 11.32 0.57
C CYS A 163 -8.08 11.26 -0.33
N VAL A 164 -6.91 11.47 0.26
CA VAL A 164 -5.62 11.34 -0.43
C VAL A 164 -5.07 9.95 -0.12
N CYS A 165 -5.15 9.06 -1.08
CA CYS A 165 -4.74 7.65 -0.90
C CYS A 165 -4.27 7.09 -2.26
N PRO A 166 -3.15 7.58 -2.81
CA PRO A 166 -2.61 7.06 -4.05
C PRO A 166 -2.12 5.62 -3.84
N ASN A 167 -2.35 4.79 -4.86
CA ASN A 167 -1.81 3.44 -4.91
C ASN A 167 -0.73 3.37 -5.98
N LEU A 168 0.30 2.58 -5.73
CA LEU A 168 1.30 2.27 -6.73
C LEU A 168 0.95 0.95 -7.42
N LEU A 169 1.23 0.89 -8.72
CA LEU A 169 1.09 -0.31 -9.52
C LEU A 169 2.40 -0.55 -10.26
N GLN A 170 2.81 -1.78 -10.35
CA GLN A 170 3.98 -2.16 -11.14
C GLN A 170 3.55 -2.92 -12.38
N LYS A 171 4.15 -2.60 -13.52
CA LYS A 171 3.89 -3.31 -14.76
C LYS A 171 4.67 -4.62 -14.81
N ASN A 172 3.95 -5.70 -15.07
CA ASN A 172 4.47 -7.05 -15.24
C ASN A 172 3.97 -7.62 -16.57
N GLY A 173 4.77 -7.51 -17.62
CA GLY A 173 4.33 -7.87 -18.96
C GLY A 173 3.20 -6.98 -19.48
N ASP A 174 2.00 -7.53 -19.67
CA ASP A 174 0.78 -6.81 -20.03
C ASP A 174 -0.13 -6.49 -18.82
N ARG A 175 0.26 -6.95 -17.62
CA ARG A 175 -0.49 -6.77 -16.37
C ARG A 175 -0.01 -5.55 -15.59
N LEU A 176 -0.88 -5.05 -14.74
CA LEU A 176 -0.57 -4.13 -13.66
C LEU A 176 -0.85 -4.82 -12.33
N ASP A 177 0.17 -4.95 -11.52
CA ASP A 177 0.09 -5.59 -10.22
C ASP A 177 0.18 -4.53 -9.11
N TYR A 178 -0.65 -4.67 -8.08
CA TYR A 178 -0.60 -3.84 -6.86
C TYR A 178 0.52 -4.28 -5.91
N GLY A 179 1.39 -5.11 -6.32
CA GLY A 179 2.52 -5.61 -5.57
C GLY A 179 3.79 -5.56 -6.40
N ALA A 180 4.94 -5.76 -5.77
CA ALA A 180 6.20 -5.74 -6.47
C ALA A 180 6.53 -7.10 -7.09
N VAL A 181 6.75 -7.07 -8.38
CA VAL A 181 7.14 -8.22 -9.21
C VAL A 181 8.44 -8.86 -8.72
N ALA A 182 9.33 -8.07 -8.14
CA ALA A 182 10.63 -8.54 -7.68
C ALA A 182 10.58 -9.61 -6.57
N CYS A 183 9.46 -9.72 -5.88
CA CYS A 183 9.24 -10.72 -4.83
C CYS A 183 8.26 -11.82 -5.23
N GLU A 184 7.86 -11.89 -6.49
CA GLU A 184 7.01 -13.00 -6.95
C GLU A 184 7.73 -14.35 -6.76
N PRO A 185 7.10 -15.29 -6.06
CA PRO A 185 7.69 -16.61 -5.89
C PRO A 185 7.71 -17.35 -7.24
N THR A 186 8.82 -17.98 -7.54
CA THR A 186 8.97 -18.83 -8.73
C THR A 186 8.20 -20.16 -8.62
N ASP A 187 7.63 -20.44 -7.47
CA ASP A 187 6.94 -21.68 -7.11
C ASP A 187 5.78 -21.33 -6.17
N GLU A 188 4.58 -21.84 -6.43
CA GLU A 188 3.37 -21.65 -5.62
C GLU A 188 3.53 -22.12 -4.15
N THR A 189 4.52 -22.96 -3.87
CA THR A 189 4.86 -23.40 -2.51
C THR A 189 5.73 -22.43 -1.75
N MET A 190 6.18 -21.36 -2.38
CA MET A 190 7.03 -20.34 -1.78
C MET A 190 6.26 -19.04 -1.55
N TYR A 191 6.75 -18.24 -0.62
CA TYR A 191 6.35 -16.85 -0.46
C TYR A 191 7.53 -16.01 0.01
N CYS A 192 7.50 -14.73 -0.29
CA CYS A 192 8.45 -13.77 0.21
C CYS A 192 7.91 -13.11 1.47
N ASN A 193 8.69 -13.12 2.52
CA ASN A 193 8.47 -12.30 3.71
C ASN A 193 9.37 -11.06 3.55
N GLY A 194 9.03 -10.26 2.67
CA GLY A 194 9.58 -8.93 2.50
C GLY A 194 8.37 -8.03 2.43
N THR A 195 8.57 -6.91 2.20
CA THR A 195 7.81 -5.73 2.06
C THR A 195 6.67 -5.75 1.04
N LEU A 196 6.26 -6.90 0.49
CA LEU A 196 5.74 -6.93 -0.86
C LEU A 196 4.51 -7.76 -1.17
N ASP A 197 3.77 -8.25 -0.20
CA ASP A 197 2.39 -8.62 -0.52
C ASP A 197 1.54 -7.37 -0.83
N ASP A 198 1.99 -6.23 -0.37
CA ASP A 198 1.54 -4.89 -0.75
C ASP A 198 2.79 -4.04 -0.87
N LEU A 199 2.98 -3.31 -1.96
CA LEU A 199 3.96 -2.23 -2.05
C LEU A 199 4.05 -1.60 -0.68
N LYS A 200 5.18 -1.72 -0.01
CA LYS A 200 5.30 -1.49 1.43
C LYS A 200 4.67 -0.18 1.84
N TYR A 201 3.39 -0.23 2.18
CA TYR A 201 2.74 0.84 2.91
C TYR A 201 3.24 0.96 4.35
N GLY A 202 4.29 0.21 4.71
CA GLY A 202 4.85 0.27 6.03
C GLY A 202 5.22 1.69 6.45
N GLU A 203 5.49 2.54 5.46
CA GLU A 203 6.04 3.87 5.70
C GLU A 203 5.43 4.89 4.74
N PHE A 204 4.12 4.99 4.76
CA PHE A 204 3.36 5.98 4.02
C PHE A 204 3.25 7.27 4.83
N PHE A 205 3.81 8.35 4.31
CA PHE A 205 3.74 9.67 4.92
C PHE A 205 2.85 10.56 4.06
N LEU A 206 1.77 11.03 4.64
CA LEU A 206 0.84 11.92 3.97
C LEU A 206 0.83 13.28 4.64
N PHE A 207 1.07 14.33 3.88
CA PHE A 207 1.08 15.69 4.38
C PHE A 207 0.20 16.57 3.52
N THR A 208 -0.82 17.11 4.12
CA THR A 208 -1.62 18.17 3.52
C THR A 208 -1.23 19.50 4.16
N THR A 209 -0.95 20.53 3.37
CA THR A 209 -0.56 21.84 3.90
C THR A 209 -1.65 22.48 4.74
N ASP A 210 -1.28 22.98 5.93
CA ASP A 210 -2.04 23.88 6.83
C ASP A 210 -3.50 23.48 7.11
N ARG A 211 -3.76 22.17 7.36
CA ARG A 211 -5.11 21.69 7.60
C ARG A 211 -5.30 21.07 8.98
N ASP A 212 -6.56 20.96 9.37
CA ASP A 212 -6.94 20.22 10.56
C ASP A 212 -6.68 18.72 10.33
N HIS A 213 -5.62 18.22 10.94
CA HIS A 213 -5.17 16.82 10.88
C HIS A 213 -6.03 15.88 11.72
N SER A 214 -7.28 16.21 11.97
CA SER A 214 -8.17 15.40 12.82
C SER A 214 -8.68 14.11 12.16
N LYS A 215 -8.43 13.95 10.86
CA LYS A 215 -8.92 12.82 10.06
C LYS A 215 -7.81 12.31 9.16
N ASN A 216 -7.42 11.05 9.34
CA ASN A 216 -6.44 10.36 8.51
C ASN A 216 -6.68 10.61 7.02
N ASN A 217 -5.68 11.12 6.31
CA ASN A 217 -5.65 11.34 4.86
C ASN A 217 -6.93 11.97 4.24
N ILE A 218 -7.83 12.47 5.05
CA ILE A 218 -9.07 13.10 4.60
C ILE A 218 -9.04 14.59 4.94
N THR A 219 -9.35 15.43 3.96
CA THR A 219 -9.42 16.87 4.14
C THR A 219 -10.64 17.47 3.47
N ASN A 220 -11.18 18.54 4.05
CA ASN A 220 -12.25 19.32 3.44
C ASN A 220 -11.68 20.41 2.55
N VAL A 221 -12.16 20.48 1.31
CA VAL A 221 -11.72 21.43 0.30
C VAL A 221 -12.91 22.27 -0.15
N ALA A 222 -12.81 23.59 0.04
CA ALA A 222 -13.88 24.52 -0.31
C ALA A 222 -14.03 24.64 -1.84
N PRO A 223 -15.20 25.11 -2.35
CA PRO A 223 -15.40 25.34 -3.77
C PRO A 223 -14.31 26.24 -4.38
N GLY A 224 -13.69 25.77 -5.46
CA GLY A 224 -12.61 26.46 -6.16
C GLY A 224 -11.26 26.44 -5.47
N GLU A 225 -11.14 25.78 -4.32
CA GLU A 225 -9.88 25.64 -3.61
C GLU A 225 -9.05 24.49 -4.18
N THR A 226 -7.72 24.64 -4.11
CA THR A 226 -6.75 23.58 -4.37
C THR A 226 -5.97 23.28 -3.10
N VAL A 227 -5.81 22.02 -2.77
CA VAL A 227 -4.95 21.56 -1.67
C VAL A 227 -3.79 20.76 -2.23
N GLU A 228 -2.64 20.88 -1.58
CA GLU A 228 -1.43 20.15 -1.91
C GLU A 228 -1.20 19.04 -0.89
N ALA A 229 -0.75 17.89 -1.38
CA ALA A 229 -0.37 16.76 -0.57
C ALA A 229 1.01 16.25 -0.99
N THR A 230 1.81 15.84 -0.01
CA THR A 230 3.06 15.13 -0.23
C THR A 230 2.91 13.71 0.30
N VAL A 231 3.23 12.75 -0.54
CA VAL A 231 3.15 11.33 -0.23
C VAL A 231 4.51 10.71 -0.46
N ALA A 232 4.99 9.95 0.50
CA ALA A 232 6.28 9.27 0.39
C ALA A 232 6.13 7.77 0.66
N PHE A 233 6.87 6.98 -0.11
CA PHE A 233 6.94 5.53 0.03
C PHE A 233 8.40 5.12 0.23
N LEU A 234 8.65 4.29 1.23
CA LEU A 234 9.93 3.61 1.36
C LEU A 234 9.85 2.31 0.55
N MET A 235 10.68 2.20 -0.48
CA MET A 235 10.61 1.13 -1.46
C MET A 235 11.98 0.51 -1.71
N ASP A 236 11.98 -0.74 -2.10
CA ASP A 236 13.18 -1.39 -2.58
C ASP A 236 13.56 -0.83 -3.97
N ALA A 237 14.85 -0.60 -4.20
CA ALA A 237 15.32 0.12 -5.38
C ALA A 237 15.02 -0.59 -6.70
N ASP A 238 14.93 -1.92 -6.69
CA ASP A 238 14.59 -2.72 -7.87
C ASP A 238 13.09 -2.71 -8.23
N GLU A 239 12.24 -2.15 -7.34
CA GLU A 239 10.80 -1.97 -7.56
C GLU A 239 10.45 -0.63 -8.20
N LEU A 240 11.42 0.26 -8.34
CA LEU A 240 11.22 1.60 -8.92
C LEU A 240 11.09 1.59 -10.46
N GLN A 241 11.03 0.43 -11.07
CA GLN A 241 10.90 0.27 -12.51
C GLN A 241 9.45 0.06 -12.93
N ASP A 242 9.09 0.62 -14.09
CA ASP A 242 7.76 0.42 -14.70
C ASP A 242 6.59 0.71 -13.75
N LEU A 243 6.73 1.77 -12.91
CA LEU A 243 5.72 2.18 -11.95
C LEU A 243 4.66 3.11 -12.55
N TYR A 244 3.45 2.91 -12.05
CA TYR A 244 2.29 3.78 -12.27
C TYR A 244 1.68 4.15 -10.93
N ALA A 245 0.98 5.26 -10.87
CA ALA A 245 0.21 5.68 -9.71
C ALA A 245 -1.28 5.80 -10.05
N ASP A 246 -2.11 5.08 -9.30
CA ASP A 246 -3.53 5.36 -9.20
C ASP A 246 -3.72 6.45 -8.14
N ILE A 247 -3.86 7.69 -8.58
CA ILE A 247 -3.98 8.86 -7.69
C ILE A 247 -5.42 9.26 -7.41
N LEU A 248 -6.38 8.60 -8.06
CA LEU A 248 -7.82 8.77 -7.81
C LEU A 248 -8.36 7.72 -6.84
N GLY A 249 -7.69 6.56 -6.77
CA GLY A 249 -8.06 5.43 -5.94
C GLY A 249 -9.32 4.66 -6.44
N TYR A 250 -9.44 3.43 -5.97
CA TYR A 250 -10.66 2.60 -6.03
C TYR A 250 -11.31 2.38 -7.40
N GLY A 251 -10.60 1.66 -8.26
CA GLY A 251 -11.20 1.11 -9.49
C GLY A 251 -11.39 2.11 -10.62
N GLN A 252 -10.75 3.26 -10.52
CA GLN A 252 -10.63 4.20 -11.62
C GLN A 252 -9.81 3.57 -12.76
N LYS A 253 -10.14 3.94 -13.98
CA LYS A 253 -9.44 3.44 -15.17
C LYS A 253 -8.41 4.43 -15.72
N THR A 254 -8.00 5.40 -14.89
CA THR A 254 -7.00 6.42 -15.25
C THR A 254 -5.87 6.40 -14.24
N ILE A 255 -4.65 6.17 -14.71
CA ILE A 255 -3.44 6.10 -13.92
C ILE A 255 -2.35 7.01 -14.51
N VAL A 256 -1.35 7.36 -13.70
CA VAL A 256 -0.21 8.17 -14.12
C VAL A 256 1.02 7.28 -14.28
N SER A 257 1.70 7.36 -15.42
CA SER A 257 3.02 6.78 -15.58
C SER A 257 4.03 7.61 -14.79
N LEU A 258 4.81 6.96 -13.91
CA LEU A 258 5.86 7.64 -13.16
C LEU A 258 7.15 7.80 -13.96
N GLY A 259 7.22 7.19 -15.13
CA GLY A 259 8.39 7.28 -16.02
C GLY A 259 9.58 6.47 -15.50
N ASP A 260 10.77 6.89 -15.93
CA ASP A 260 12.05 6.30 -15.49
C ASP A 260 12.52 7.04 -14.23
N LEU A 261 12.52 6.34 -13.10
CA LEU A 261 12.81 6.88 -11.76
C LEU A 261 14.28 6.61 -11.32
N GLN A 262 15.20 6.44 -12.26
CA GLN A 262 16.63 6.20 -11.96
C GLN A 262 17.35 7.44 -11.43
#